data_cf75d2aae263a3f7cc0103ef435a5da1
#
_entry.id   cf75d2aae263a3f7cc0103ef435a5da1
#
_cell.length_a   1.000
_cell.length_b   1.000
_cell.length_c   1.000
_cell.angle_alpha   90.00
_cell.angle_beta   90.00
_cell.angle_gamma   90.00
#
_symmetry.space_group_name_H-M   'P 1'
#
loop_
_entity.id
_entity.type
_entity.pdbx_description
1 polymer ?
#
loop_
_entity_poly.entity_id
_entity_poly.type
_entity_poly.pdbx_seq_one_letter_code
_entity_poly.pdbx_strand_id
1 'polypeptide(L)'
;MRLIVTYNGRAIHVKQSLSQFPIYEHLLDCISLATGILYDALICITKDGLQIDQQVLDQLLCQDQNADTEIFIFDRDLLTADTDSMVQMLAVSIENTPMTEPPMMPMGSTTPPRLWDAFKSWCRELQQHIQATYAESESLYENIELIHRSTLVALAHVRLHASNIKSAAEKLASIALRDFAWMEELLVRNEKDMAILRRVPVHPQLLASKSASTTTESTSSSVVRSTLSDLFDTERVRQSAQSCKHTFERLRKSYTQITQTEAQLNQDLHELAAEIEQTGIE
;
A
#
# COMPACT_ATOMS: atom_id res chain seq x y z
N MET A 1 5.00 20.98 -14.33
CA MET A 1 4.65 19.90 -13.39
C MET A 1 4.50 20.52 -11.99
N ARG A 2 3.44 20.18 -11.29
CA ARG A 2 3.16 20.65 -9.92
C ARG A 2 3.34 19.50 -8.94
N LEU A 3 4.23 19.63 -7.97
CA LEU A 3 4.47 18.66 -6.91
C LEU A 3 3.75 19.14 -5.65
N ILE A 4 2.97 18.28 -5.03
CA ILE A 4 2.24 18.58 -3.80
C ILE A 4 2.82 17.72 -2.69
N VAL A 5 3.52 18.36 -1.75
CA VAL A 5 4.07 17.69 -0.57
C VAL A 5 2.96 17.55 0.46
N THR A 6 2.53 16.32 0.71
CA THR A 6 1.25 16.03 1.36
C THR A 6 1.21 16.35 2.85
N TYR A 7 2.33 16.23 3.56
CA TYR A 7 2.37 16.44 5.02
C TYR A 7 2.28 17.90 5.45
N ASN A 8 2.61 18.86 4.55
CA ASN A 8 2.58 20.29 4.87
C ASN A 8 1.77 21.12 3.87
N GLY A 9 1.15 20.49 2.89
CA GLY A 9 0.36 21.15 1.85
C GLY A 9 1.17 22.05 0.90
N ARG A 10 2.50 21.94 0.89
CA ARG A 10 3.36 22.79 0.06
C ARG A 10 3.28 22.37 -1.40
N ALA A 11 2.91 23.31 -2.27
CA ALA A 11 2.99 23.13 -3.71
C ALA A 11 4.31 23.65 -4.27
N ILE A 12 5.02 22.83 -5.02
CA ILE A 12 6.29 23.15 -5.68
C ILE A 12 6.08 23.10 -7.18
N HIS A 13 6.31 24.22 -7.86
CA HIS A 13 6.24 24.28 -9.32
C HIS A 13 7.61 23.93 -9.92
N VAL A 14 7.69 22.79 -10.59
CA VAL A 14 8.88 22.37 -11.35
C VAL A 14 8.69 22.83 -12.78
N LYS A 15 9.66 23.61 -13.30
CA LYS A 15 9.61 24.16 -14.69
C LYS A 15 9.68 23.07 -15.76
N GLN A 16 10.21 21.91 -15.42
CA GLN A 16 10.31 20.77 -16.30
C GLN A 16 8.94 20.10 -16.49
N SER A 17 8.65 19.66 -17.70
CA SER A 17 7.47 18.85 -17.98
C SER A 17 7.77 17.38 -17.70
N LEU A 18 6.73 16.58 -17.44
CA LEU A 18 6.87 15.14 -17.22
C LEU A 18 7.56 14.44 -18.38
N SER A 19 7.36 14.93 -19.61
CA SER A 19 7.97 14.39 -20.83
C SER A 19 9.51 14.46 -20.87
N GLN A 20 10.13 15.24 -20.00
CA GLN A 20 11.59 15.29 -19.87
C GLN A 20 12.17 14.16 -19.01
N PHE A 21 11.30 13.39 -18.36
CA PHE A 21 11.67 12.28 -17.50
C PHE A 21 11.15 10.95 -18.05
N PRO A 22 11.76 10.40 -19.11
CA PRO A 22 11.32 9.11 -19.68
C PRO A 22 11.65 7.93 -18.77
N ILE A 23 12.53 8.11 -17.79
CA ILE A 23 12.98 7.10 -16.82
C ILE A 23 12.51 7.52 -15.44
N TYR A 24 11.85 6.59 -14.73
CA TYR A 24 11.25 6.84 -13.42
C TYR A 24 12.26 7.28 -12.36
N GLU A 25 13.46 6.69 -12.36
CA GLU A 25 14.53 7.05 -11.44
C GLU A 25 14.94 8.53 -11.59
N HIS A 26 15.03 9.05 -12.80
CA HIS A 26 15.35 10.47 -13.05
C HIS A 26 14.24 11.41 -12.56
N LEU A 27 12.98 10.97 -12.65
CA LEU A 27 11.86 11.71 -12.06
C LEU A 27 11.97 11.76 -10.54
N LEU A 28 12.28 10.63 -9.90
CA LEU A 28 12.46 10.56 -8.44
C LEU A 28 13.65 11.42 -7.97
N ASP A 29 14.77 11.42 -8.69
CA ASP A 29 15.92 12.28 -8.38
C ASP A 29 15.52 13.77 -8.41
N CYS A 30 14.78 14.17 -9.44
CA CYS A 30 14.27 15.53 -9.55
C CYS A 30 13.32 15.89 -8.39
N ILE A 31 12.41 14.99 -8.05
CA ILE A 31 11.48 15.16 -6.94
C ILE A 31 12.22 15.25 -5.60
N SER A 32 13.18 14.36 -5.35
CA SER A 32 14.01 14.34 -4.15
C SER A 32 14.76 15.67 -3.97
N LEU A 33 15.38 16.17 -5.03
CA LEU A 33 16.04 17.47 -5.01
C LEU A 33 15.09 18.64 -4.76
N ALA A 34 13.88 18.59 -5.31
CA ALA A 34 12.90 19.66 -5.16
C ALA A 34 12.23 19.68 -3.78
N THR A 35 12.00 18.51 -3.18
CA THR A 35 11.26 18.35 -1.92
C THR A 35 12.17 18.23 -0.70
N GLY A 36 13.40 17.76 -0.88
CA GLY A 36 14.33 17.41 0.20
C GLY A 36 14.04 16.05 0.85
N ILE A 37 13.06 15.29 0.36
CA ILE A 37 12.74 13.94 0.84
C ILE A 37 13.73 12.95 0.22
N LEU A 38 14.21 12.00 1.02
CA LEU A 38 15.13 10.98 0.55
C LEU A 38 14.49 10.10 -0.54
N TYR A 39 15.28 9.73 -1.54
CA TYR A 39 14.85 8.91 -2.69
C TYR A 39 14.08 7.65 -2.26
N ASP A 40 14.62 6.90 -1.28
CA ASP A 40 14.02 5.65 -0.79
C ASP A 40 12.74 5.85 0.03
N ALA A 41 12.50 7.07 0.51
CA ALA A 41 11.31 7.42 1.28
C ALA A 41 10.19 8.00 0.39
N LEU A 42 10.47 8.31 -0.87
CA LEU A 42 9.50 8.92 -1.78
C LEU A 42 8.41 7.92 -2.19
N ILE A 43 7.15 8.35 -2.02
CA ILE A 43 5.98 7.70 -2.61
C ILE A 43 5.27 8.75 -3.46
N CYS A 44 5.24 8.54 -4.78
CA CYS A 44 4.63 9.46 -5.72
C CYS A 44 3.29 8.88 -6.21
N ILE A 45 2.21 9.64 -6.08
CA ILE A 45 0.85 9.22 -6.43
C ILE A 45 0.23 10.27 -7.36
N THR A 46 -0.48 9.82 -8.40
CA THR A 46 -1.26 10.69 -9.28
C THR A 46 -2.54 11.16 -8.57
N LYS A 47 -3.20 12.18 -9.10
CA LYS A 47 -4.51 12.63 -8.62
C LYS A 47 -5.59 11.53 -8.60
N ASP A 48 -5.44 10.50 -9.42
CA ASP A 48 -6.36 9.36 -9.53
C ASP A 48 -6.02 8.22 -8.56
N GLY A 49 -5.05 8.42 -7.66
CA GLY A 49 -4.64 7.42 -6.66
C GLY A 49 -3.70 6.33 -7.19
N LEU A 50 -3.17 6.47 -8.41
CA LEU A 50 -2.21 5.51 -8.97
C LEU A 50 -0.80 5.85 -8.46
N GLN A 51 -0.12 4.88 -7.87
CA GLN A 51 1.30 5.03 -7.55
C GLN A 51 2.10 5.06 -8.84
N ILE A 52 2.97 6.06 -8.96
CA ILE A 52 3.81 6.22 -10.14
C ILE A 52 4.95 5.20 -10.04
N ASP A 53 5.03 4.35 -11.03
CA ASP A 53 6.16 3.49 -11.37
C ASP A 53 6.51 3.71 -12.85
N GLN A 54 7.45 2.96 -13.39
CA GLN A 54 7.82 3.11 -14.82
C GLN A 54 6.62 2.87 -15.75
N GLN A 55 5.78 1.89 -15.44
CA GLN A 55 4.63 1.56 -16.30
C GLN A 55 3.56 2.67 -16.28
N VAL A 56 3.27 3.24 -15.11
CA VAL A 56 2.34 4.35 -14.96
C VAL A 56 2.91 5.61 -15.59
N LEU A 57 4.23 5.85 -15.45
CA LEU A 57 4.92 6.96 -16.10
C LEU A 57 4.80 6.88 -17.62
N ASP A 58 5.03 5.71 -18.22
CA ASP A 58 4.89 5.49 -19.65
C ASP A 58 3.44 5.75 -20.12
N GLN A 59 2.45 5.35 -19.33
CA GLN A 59 1.04 5.64 -19.61
C GLN A 59 0.73 7.14 -19.57
N LEU A 60 1.24 7.85 -18.55
CA LEU A 60 1.07 9.30 -18.42
C LEU A 60 1.73 10.05 -19.58
N LEU A 61 2.92 9.60 -20.01
CA LEU A 61 3.63 10.18 -21.14
C LEU A 61 2.87 9.98 -22.47
N CYS A 62 2.12 8.89 -22.60
CA CYS A 62 1.29 8.62 -23.78
C CYS A 62 0.00 9.46 -23.81
N GLN A 63 -0.54 9.80 -22.63
CA GLN A 63 -1.86 10.43 -22.53
C GLN A 63 -1.82 11.95 -22.68
N ASP A 64 -0.74 12.62 -22.26
CA ASP A 64 -0.77 14.08 -22.13
C ASP A 64 0.55 14.76 -22.42
N GLN A 65 0.60 15.43 -23.56
CA GLN A 65 1.74 16.28 -23.93
C GLN A 65 1.66 17.71 -23.36
N ASN A 66 0.52 18.13 -22.78
CA ASN A 66 0.25 19.53 -22.43
C ASN A 66 -0.46 19.80 -21.09
N ALA A 67 -0.79 18.80 -20.27
CA ALA A 67 -1.45 19.07 -19.00
C ALA A 67 -0.46 19.37 -17.87
N ASP A 68 -0.84 20.31 -17.01
CA ASP A 68 -0.17 20.56 -15.73
C ASP A 68 -0.36 19.33 -14.84
N THR A 69 0.57 18.39 -14.93
CA THR A 69 0.50 17.14 -14.19
C THR A 69 0.76 17.43 -12.72
N GLU A 70 -0.22 17.13 -11.87
CA GLU A 70 -0.10 17.17 -10.40
C GLU A 70 0.37 15.81 -9.88
N ILE A 71 1.42 15.81 -9.07
CA ILE A 71 1.96 14.62 -8.39
C ILE A 71 1.91 14.87 -6.90
N PHE A 72 1.25 13.99 -6.16
CA PHE A 72 1.18 13.99 -4.71
C PHE A 72 2.33 13.17 -4.15
N ILE A 73 3.09 13.79 -3.24
CA ILE A 73 4.33 13.24 -2.71
C ILE A 73 4.15 12.95 -1.23
N PHE A 74 4.24 11.67 -0.90
CA PHE A 74 4.21 11.18 0.47
C PHE A 74 5.61 10.76 0.89
N ASP A 75 5.92 11.01 2.14
CA ASP A 75 7.15 10.55 2.77
C ASP A 75 6.86 9.27 3.57
N ARG A 76 7.49 8.16 3.16
CA ARG A 76 7.33 6.86 3.81
C ARG A 76 7.78 6.89 5.26
N ASP A 77 8.83 7.61 5.57
CA ASP A 77 9.38 7.69 6.92
C ASP A 77 8.39 8.38 7.86
N LEU A 78 7.66 9.39 7.37
CA LEU A 78 6.57 10.02 8.12
C LEU A 78 5.37 9.08 8.30
N LEU A 79 5.02 8.28 7.28
CA LEU A 79 3.91 7.33 7.38
C LEU A 79 4.19 6.18 8.37
N THR A 80 5.45 5.88 8.62
CA THR A 80 5.89 4.84 9.57
C THR A 80 6.27 5.41 10.93
N ALA A 81 6.34 6.74 11.06
CA ALA A 81 6.65 7.42 12.31
C ALA A 81 5.52 7.25 13.33
N ASP A 82 5.87 7.29 14.60
CA ASP A 82 4.90 7.31 15.68
C ASP A 82 4.03 8.59 15.60
N THR A 83 2.75 8.45 15.92
CA THR A 83 1.76 9.54 15.83
C THR A 83 2.21 10.78 16.62
N ASP A 84 2.83 10.59 17.78
CA ASP A 84 3.32 11.70 18.61
C ASP A 84 4.47 12.47 17.93
N SER A 85 5.36 11.74 17.23
CA SER A 85 6.44 12.34 16.44
C SER A 85 5.89 13.13 15.25
N MET A 86 4.85 12.63 14.59
CA MET A 86 4.18 13.34 13.50
C MET A 86 3.51 14.62 13.98
N VAL A 87 2.80 14.57 15.11
CA VAL A 87 2.15 15.75 15.70
C VAL A 87 3.18 16.79 16.07
N GLN A 88 4.32 16.40 16.65
CA GLN A 88 5.41 17.33 16.96
C GLN A 88 6.01 17.98 15.70
N MET A 89 6.25 17.22 14.62
CA MET A 89 6.75 17.79 13.36
C MET A 89 5.77 18.77 12.75
N LEU A 90 4.48 18.48 12.76
CA LEU A 90 3.43 19.37 12.28
C LEU A 90 3.30 20.61 13.17
N ALA A 91 3.36 20.45 14.49
CA ALA A 91 3.34 21.57 15.44
C ALA A 91 4.51 22.51 15.22
N VAL A 92 5.74 22.01 15.08
CA VAL A 92 6.94 22.81 14.76
C VAL A 92 6.79 23.55 13.43
N SER A 93 6.12 22.96 12.44
CA SER A 93 5.85 23.62 11.15
C SER A 93 4.85 24.77 11.29
N ILE A 94 3.87 24.64 12.17
CA ILE A 94 2.85 25.68 12.43
C ILE A 94 3.40 26.78 13.37
N GLU A 95 4.13 26.41 14.40
CA GLU A 95 4.70 27.37 15.38
C GLU A 95 5.75 28.29 14.78
N ASN A 96 6.41 27.92 13.70
CA ASN A 96 7.40 28.73 13.00
C ASN A 96 6.79 29.80 12.09
N THR A 97 5.47 29.91 12.02
CA THR A 97 4.81 31.02 11.34
C THR A 97 4.78 32.21 12.29
N PRO A 98 5.66 33.21 12.14
CA PRO A 98 5.70 34.35 13.06
C PRO A 98 4.43 35.18 12.87
N MET A 99 3.48 35.02 13.77
CA MET A 99 2.38 35.99 13.85
C MET A 99 2.98 37.34 14.30
N THR A 100 3.17 38.24 13.36
CA THR A 100 3.60 39.59 13.65
C THR A 100 2.53 40.29 14.50
N GLU A 101 2.93 40.77 15.65
CA GLU A 101 2.03 41.57 16.50
C GLU A 101 1.55 42.84 15.77
N PRO A 102 0.27 43.21 15.92
CA PRO A 102 -0.23 44.41 15.29
C PRO A 102 0.53 45.66 15.84
N PRO A 103 0.83 46.65 15.00
CA PRO A 103 1.53 47.83 15.44
C PRO A 103 0.75 48.57 16.53
N MET A 104 1.44 48.88 17.63
CA MET A 104 0.82 49.63 18.75
C MET A 104 0.48 51.05 18.36
N MET A 105 -0.71 51.50 18.75
CA MET A 105 -1.13 52.88 18.55
C MET A 105 -0.19 53.84 19.33
N PRO A 106 0.31 54.92 18.71
CA PRO A 106 1.19 55.84 19.37
C PRO A 106 0.47 56.56 20.53
N MET A 107 0.77 56.15 21.75
CA MET A 107 0.27 56.76 22.98
C MET A 107 1.37 57.67 23.54
N GLY A 108 1.32 58.96 23.27
CA GLY A 108 2.34 59.88 23.80
C GLY A 108 1.90 61.30 23.78
N SER A 109 2.36 62.09 24.77
CA SER A 109 2.14 63.56 24.93
C SER A 109 2.98 64.36 23.92
N THR A 110 2.60 64.24 22.64
CA THR A 110 3.25 65.01 21.56
C THR A 110 2.35 66.14 21.11
N THR A 111 2.96 67.21 20.60
CA THR A 111 2.23 68.36 20.02
C THR A 111 1.27 67.92 18.93
N PRO A 112 0.07 68.54 18.78
CA PRO A 112 -0.97 68.06 17.85
C PRO A 112 -0.53 67.71 16.40
N PRO A 113 0.32 68.54 15.75
CA PRO A 113 0.75 68.17 14.38
C PRO A 113 1.63 66.92 14.31
N ARG A 114 2.51 66.69 15.30
CA ARG A 114 3.34 65.47 15.37
C ARG A 114 2.51 64.22 15.69
N LEU A 115 1.48 64.35 16.51
CA LEU A 115 0.53 63.24 16.80
C LEU A 115 -0.22 62.86 15.55
N TRP A 116 -0.61 63.80 14.70
CA TRP A 116 -1.29 63.54 13.44
C TRP A 116 -0.41 62.77 12.44
N ASP A 117 0.85 63.13 12.32
CA ASP A 117 1.80 62.44 11.45
C ASP A 117 2.12 61.01 11.97
N ALA A 118 2.27 60.88 13.29
CA ALA A 118 2.44 59.57 13.93
C ALA A 118 1.20 58.68 13.73
N PHE A 119 0.01 59.25 13.83
CA PHE A 119 -1.24 58.53 13.57
C PHE A 119 -1.35 58.09 12.10
N LYS A 120 -0.99 58.91 11.14
CA LYS A 120 -0.96 58.54 9.72
C LYS A 120 0.05 57.44 9.44
N SER A 121 1.23 57.46 10.09
CA SER A 121 2.23 56.39 9.96
C SER A 121 1.69 55.08 10.51
N TRP A 122 1.11 55.11 11.72
CA TRP A 122 0.48 53.95 12.34
C TRP A 122 -0.65 53.36 11.47
N CYS A 123 -1.51 54.21 10.90
CA CYS A 123 -2.56 53.76 9.99
C CYS A 123 -2.00 53.01 8.77
N ARG A 124 -0.88 53.48 8.18
CA ARG A 124 -0.22 52.79 7.08
C ARG A 124 0.40 51.46 7.50
N GLU A 125 1.06 51.42 8.65
CA GLU A 125 1.65 50.23 9.23
C GLU A 125 0.57 49.19 9.56
N LEU A 126 -0.55 49.66 10.14
CA LEU A 126 -1.72 48.78 10.41
C LEU A 126 -2.32 48.20 9.10
N GLN A 127 -2.45 49.07 8.08
CA GLN A 127 -2.93 48.60 6.78
C GLN A 127 -1.99 47.55 6.16
N GLN A 128 -0.68 47.76 6.22
CA GLN A 128 0.31 46.78 5.74
C GLN A 128 0.25 45.48 6.54
N HIS A 129 0.11 45.57 7.87
CA HIS A 129 -0.04 44.42 8.75
C HIS A 129 -1.30 43.63 8.41
N ILE A 130 -2.45 44.28 8.23
CA ILE A 130 -3.69 43.61 7.82
C ILE A 130 -3.53 42.91 6.47
N GLN A 131 -2.89 43.58 5.50
CA GLN A 131 -2.66 42.96 4.19
C GLN A 131 -1.74 41.73 4.28
N ALA A 132 -0.67 41.81 5.10
CA ALA A 132 0.23 40.67 5.31
C ALA A 132 -0.46 39.54 6.01
N THR A 133 -1.23 39.79 7.07
CA THR A 133 -2.01 38.78 7.80
C THR A 133 -3.06 38.10 6.89
N TYR A 134 -3.71 38.90 6.04
CA TYR A 134 -4.66 38.32 5.05
C TYR A 134 -3.97 37.40 4.07
N ALA A 135 -2.85 37.82 3.46
CA ALA A 135 -2.09 37.00 2.52
C ALA A 135 -1.55 35.71 3.18
N GLU A 136 -1.14 35.80 4.45
CA GLU A 136 -0.70 34.66 5.23
C GLU A 136 -1.87 33.68 5.49
N SER A 137 -3.03 34.21 5.88
CA SER A 137 -4.25 33.42 6.08
C SER A 137 -4.69 32.71 4.79
N GLU A 138 -4.63 33.39 3.64
CA GLU A 138 -4.94 32.82 2.33
C GLU A 138 -3.96 31.68 1.99
N SER A 139 -2.67 31.85 2.23
CA SER A 139 -1.66 30.82 2.05
C SER A 139 -1.89 29.60 2.94
N LEU A 140 -2.25 29.81 4.21
CA LEU A 140 -2.59 28.72 5.13
C LEU A 140 -3.84 27.96 4.69
N TYR A 141 -4.86 28.66 4.21
CA TYR A 141 -6.06 28.06 3.67
C TYR A 141 -5.75 27.18 2.45
N GLU A 142 -4.94 27.67 1.49
CA GLU A 142 -4.49 26.89 0.35
C GLU A 142 -3.73 25.62 0.78
N ASN A 143 -2.87 25.73 1.79
CA ASN A 143 -2.13 24.58 2.31
C ASN A 143 -3.07 23.54 2.93
N ILE A 144 -4.08 23.96 3.70
CA ILE A 144 -5.09 23.08 4.29
C ILE A 144 -5.89 22.38 3.18
N GLU A 145 -6.31 23.09 2.16
CA GLU A 145 -7.01 22.51 1.01
C GLU A 145 -6.15 21.45 0.31
N LEU A 146 -4.86 21.73 0.11
CA LEU A 146 -3.94 20.77 -0.50
C LEU A 146 -3.71 19.54 0.37
N ILE A 147 -3.65 19.68 1.70
CA ILE A 147 -3.57 18.55 2.64
C ILE A 147 -4.84 17.70 2.55
N HIS A 148 -6.02 18.34 2.54
CA HIS A 148 -7.30 17.65 2.40
C HIS A 148 -7.37 16.87 1.07
N ARG A 149 -7.02 17.48 -0.06
CA ARG A 149 -6.94 16.80 -1.36
C ARG A 149 -5.96 15.62 -1.34
N SER A 150 -4.82 15.79 -0.67
CA SER A 150 -3.82 14.73 -0.50
C SER A 150 -4.37 13.53 0.27
N THR A 151 -5.17 13.78 1.29
CA THR A 151 -5.84 12.72 2.07
C THR A 151 -6.83 11.95 1.21
N LEU A 152 -7.62 12.63 0.37
CA LEU A 152 -8.53 11.98 -0.57
C LEU A 152 -7.79 11.11 -1.60
N VAL A 153 -6.65 11.58 -2.10
CA VAL A 153 -5.78 10.81 -3.02
C VAL A 153 -5.22 9.58 -2.32
N ALA A 154 -4.76 9.69 -1.07
CA ALA A 154 -4.30 8.55 -0.29
C ALA A 154 -5.41 7.51 -0.08
N LEU A 155 -6.62 7.94 0.25
CA LEU A 155 -7.79 7.06 0.38
C LEU A 155 -8.12 6.34 -0.94
N ALA A 156 -8.08 7.06 -2.07
CA ALA A 156 -8.30 6.45 -3.39
C ALA A 156 -7.24 5.38 -3.69
N HIS A 157 -5.97 5.65 -3.36
CA HIS A 157 -4.88 4.70 -3.51
C HIS A 157 -5.08 3.43 -2.67
N VAL A 158 -5.40 3.58 -1.39
CA VAL A 158 -5.67 2.44 -0.48
C VAL A 158 -6.85 1.59 -0.99
N ARG A 159 -7.95 2.22 -1.44
CA ARG A 159 -9.10 1.52 -2.02
C ARG A 159 -8.73 0.74 -3.28
N LEU A 160 -7.92 1.32 -4.15
CA LEU A 160 -7.44 0.64 -5.36
C LEU A 160 -6.60 -0.58 -5.03
N HIS A 161 -5.66 -0.45 -4.09
CA HIS A 161 -4.83 -1.57 -3.65
C HIS A 161 -5.65 -2.68 -2.97
N ALA A 162 -6.58 -2.34 -2.09
CA ALA A 162 -7.47 -3.30 -1.45
C ALA A 162 -8.28 -4.09 -2.50
N SER A 163 -8.82 -3.41 -3.51
CA SER A 163 -9.53 -4.04 -4.63
C SER A 163 -8.64 -5.00 -5.44
N ASN A 164 -7.40 -4.59 -5.72
CA ASN A 164 -6.43 -5.42 -6.44
C ASN A 164 -6.03 -6.67 -5.65
N ILE A 165 -5.78 -6.53 -4.34
CA ILE A 165 -5.47 -7.65 -3.44
C ILE A 165 -6.66 -8.61 -3.39
N LYS A 166 -7.88 -8.12 -3.28
CA LYS A 166 -9.09 -8.92 -3.29
C LYS A 166 -9.21 -9.73 -4.58
N SER A 167 -9.09 -9.09 -5.73
CA SER A 167 -9.15 -9.76 -7.04
C SER A 167 -8.07 -10.83 -7.18
N ALA A 168 -6.86 -10.58 -6.73
CA ALA A 168 -5.77 -11.57 -6.72
C ALA A 168 -6.07 -12.75 -5.79
N ALA A 169 -6.59 -12.49 -4.60
CA ALA A 169 -6.97 -13.51 -3.64
C ALA A 169 -8.12 -14.40 -4.16
N GLU A 170 -9.13 -13.81 -4.80
CA GLU A 170 -10.23 -14.56 -5.43
C GLU A 170 -9.73 -15.46 -6.57
N LYS A 171 -8.81 -14.97 -7.40
CA LYS A 171 -8.17 -15.80 -8.46
C LYS A 171 -7.38 -16.95 -7.86
N LEU A 172 -6.57 -16.71 -6.84
CA LEU A 172 -5.82 -17.77 -6.15
C LEU A 172 -6.74 -18.79 -5.50
N ALA A 173 -7.81 -18.35 -4.84
CA ALA A 173 -8.80 -19.25 -4.24
C ALA A 173 -9.48 -20.13 -5.31
N SER A 174 -9.85 -19.58 -6.46
CA SER A 174 -10.47 -20.34 -7.55
C SER A 174 -9.54 -21.39 -8.14
N ILE A 175 -8.25 -21.07 -8.30
CA ILE A 175 -7.23 -22.02 -8.77
C ILE A 175 -7.05 -23.13 -7.74
N ALA A 176 -6.89 -22.80 -6.46
CA ALA A 176 -6.72 -23.76 -5.38
C ALA A 176 -7.92 -24.72 -5.26
N LEU A 177 -9.15 -24.22 -5.40
CA LEU A 177 -10.36 -25.05 -5.38
C LEU A 177 -10.39 -26.03 -6.55
N ARG A 178 -10.03 -25.58 -7.75
CA ARG A 178 -9.97 -26.43 -8.93
C ARG A 178 -8.90 -27.53 -8.79
N ASP A 179 -7.72 -27.17 -8.34
CA ASP A 179 -6.61 -28.11 -8.20
C ASP A 179 -6.87 -29.10 -7.07
N PHE A 180 -7.58 -28.67 -6.01
CA PHE A 180 -8.03 -29.57 -4.95
C PHE A 180 -9.06 -30.60 -5.45
N ALA A 181 -10.06 -30.17 -6.22
CA ALA A 181 -11.06 -31.09 -6.80
C ALA A 181 -10.38 -32.14 -7.72
N TRP A 182 -9.41 -31.70 -8.50
CA TRP A 182 -8.63 -32.62 -9.35
C TRP A 182 -7.80 -33.59 -8.52
N MET A 183 -7.15 -33.15 -7.43
CA MET A 183 -6.42 -34.04 -6.53
C MET A 183 -7.34 -35.07 -5.84
N GLU A 184 -8.53 -34.64 -5.42
CA GLU A 184 -9.52 -35.54 -4.81
C GLU A 184 -9.98 -36.61 -5.78
N GLU A 185 -10.22 -36.27 -7.05
CA GLU A 185 -10.55 -37.23 -8.11
C GLU A 185 -9.39 -38.21 -8.37
N LEU A 186 -8.14 -37.74 -8.40
CA LEU A 186 -6.95 -38.58 -8.52
C LEU A 186 -6.81 -39.54 -7.35
N LEU A 187 -7.05 -39.09 -6.12
CA LEU A 187 -6.99 -39.99 -4.95
C LEU A 187 -8.03 -41.11 -5.02
N VAL A 188 -9.28 -40.79 -5.38
CA VAL A 188 -10.35 -41.74 -5.54
C VAL A 188 -9.99 -42.74 -6.64
N ARG A 189 -9.42 -42.27 -7.76
CA ARG A 189 -8.95 -43.15 -8.85
C ARG A 189 -7.82 -44.05 -8.37
N ASN A 190 -6.80 -43.53 -7.72
CA ASN A 190 -5.68 -44.28 -7.18
C ASN A 190 -6.13 -45.32 -6.14
N GLU A 191 -7.10 -45.02 -5.27
CA GLU A 191 -7.66 -45.98 -4.33
C GLU A 191 -8.33 -47.15 -5.04
N LYS A 192 -9.08 -46.90 -6.12
CA LYS A 192 -9.68 -47.93 -6.96
C LYS A 192 -8.61 -48.80 -7.64
N ASP A 193 -7.61 -48.20 -8.24
CA ASP A 193 -6.51 -48.90 -8.91
C ASP A 193 -5.69 -49.71 -7.93
N MET A 194 -5.42 -49.18 -6.72
CA MET A 194 -4.76 -49.91 -5.64
C MET A 194 -5.59 -51.09 -5.12
N ALA A 195 -6.92 -50.98 -5.06
CA ALA A 195 -7.78 -52.08 -4.69
C ALA A 195 -7.74 -53.22 -5.71
N ILE A 196 -7.57 -52.90 -7.00
CA ILE A 196 -7.36 -53.89 -8.07
C ILE A 196 -5.97 -54.52 -7.94
N LEU A 197 -4.92 -53.72 -7.78
CA LEU A 197 -3.53 -54.18 -7.65
C LEU A 197 -3.31 -55.08 -6.42
N ARG A 198 -4.01 -54.85 -5.32
CA ARG A 198 -3.98 -55.72 -4.12
C ARG A 198 -4.49 -57.12 -4.38
N ARG A 199 -5.30 -57.33 -5.44
CA ARG A 199 -5.84 -58.63 -5.83
C ARG A 199 -4.96 -59.38 -6.81
N VAL A 200 -3.99 -58.68 -7.41
CA VAL A 200 -3.08 -59.28 -8.39
C VAL A 200 -1.87 -59.90 -7.66
N PRO A 201 -1.63 -61.21 -7.75
CA PRO A 201 -0.46 -61.82 -7.15
C PRO A 201 0.81 -61.38 -7.88
N VAL A 202 1.82 -60.98 -7.12
CA VAL A 202 3.12 -60.55 -7.69
C VAL A 202 3.90 -61.80 -8.12
N HIS A 203 4.38 -61.79 -9.34
CA HIS A 203 5.20 -62.91 -9.85
C HIS A 203 6.53 -62.97 -9.08
N PRO A 204 7.00 -64.12 -8.62
CA PRO A 204 8.19 -64.29 -7.78
C PRO A 204 9.46 -63.67 -8.34
N GLN A 205 9.59 -63.55 -9.66
CA GLN A 205 10.75 -62.95 -10.33
C GLN A 205 10.87 -61.43 -10.08
N LEU A 206 9.76 -60.72 -9.84
CA LEU A 206 9.79 -59.27 -9.54
C LEU A 206 10.24 -59.01 -8.10
N LEU A 207 10.09 -59.94 -7.19
CA LEU A 207 10.55 -59.86 -5.82
C LEU A 207 12.05 -60.14 -5.69
N ALA A 208 12.64 -60.99 -6.55
CA ALA A 208 14.05 -61.33 -6.55
C ALA A 208 14.95 -60.16 -6.94
N SER A 209 14.47 -59.20 -7.74
CA SER A 209 15.25 -58.06 -8.14
C SER A 209 15.43 -56.99 -7.01
N LYS A 210 14.59 -57.02 -5.97
CA LYS A 210 14.69 -56.11 -4.85
C LYS A 210 15.57 -56.62 -3.68
N SER A 211 15.77 -57.94 -3.59
CA SER A 211 16.59 -58.55 -2.54
C SER A 211 18.09 -58.55 -2.84
N ALA A 212 18.52 -58.12 -4.02
CA ALA A 212 19.95 -58.09 -4.40
C ALA A 212 20.72 -56.90 -3.78
N SER A 213 20.07 -56.01 -3.02
CA SER A 213 20.71 -54.85 -2.42
C SER A 213 20.82 -54.87 -0.89
N THR A 214 20.42 -55.94 -0.21
CA THR A 214 20.62 -56.09 1.24
C THR A 214 21.06 -57.53 1.56
N THR A 215 22.38 -57.71 1.75
CA THR A 215 22.98 -58.89 2.36
C THR A 215 22.59 -58.98 3.83
N THR A 216 22.16 -60.11 4.25
CA THR A 216 22.45 -60.96 5.41
C THR A 216 21.21 -61.61 6.06
N GLU A 217 21.29 -62.91 6.00
CA GLU A 217 20.94 -63.98 6.97
C GLU A 217 19.54 -64.15 7.52
N SER A 218 19.20 -65.40 7.33
CA SER A 218 18.49 -66.38 8.15
C SER A 218 16.99 -66.61 7.96
N THR A 219 16.78 -67.80 7.42
CA THR A 219 15.80 -68.84 7.83
C THR A 219 14.44 -68.38 8.32
N SER A 220 13.51 -68.65 7.48
CA SER A 220 12.34 -69.52 7.65
C SER A 220 11.30 -69.19 6.62
N SER A 221 10.89 -70.26 5.97
CA SER A 221 9.91 -70.39 4.92
C SER A 221 8.53 -69.94 5.39
N SER A 222 8.22 -68.68 5.24
CA SER A 222 6.86 -68.17 5.06
C SER A 222 6.83 -67.46 3.73
N VAL A 223 6.18 -68.02 2.72
CA VAL A 223 5.87 -67.31 1.48
C VAL A 223 4.95 -66.18 1.83
N VAL A 224 5.56 -65.06 2.17
CA VAL A 224 4.84 -63.79 2.33
C VAL A 224 4.34 -63.44 0.94
N ARG A 225 3.04 -63.55 0.73
CA ARG A 225 2.36 -63.01 -0.44
C ARG A 225 2.45 -61.50 -0.40
N SER A 226 3.60 -60.95 -0.79
CA SER A 226 3.73 -59.53 -0.99
C SER A 226 2.83 -59.14 -2.16
N THR A 227 2.02 -58.18 -1.92
CA THR A 227 1.15 -57.57 -2.93
C THR A 227 1.87 -56.38 -3.58
N LEU A 228 1.47 -55.99 -4.78
CA LEU A 228 2.02 -54.81 -5.45
C LEU A 228 1.87 -53.58 -4.59
N SER A 229 0.93 -53.52 -3.66
CA SER A 229 0.77 -52.41 -2.71
C SER A 229 1.97 -52.24 -1.77
N ASP A 230 2.72 -53.34 -1.49
CA ASP A 230 3.89 -53.28 -0.60
C ASP A 230 5.12 -52.67 -1.32
N LEU A 231 5.06 -52.58 -2.66
CA LEU A 231 6.07 -51.92 -3.48
C LEU A 231 5.90 -50.41 -3.57
N PHE A 232 4.73 -49.93 -3.26
CA PHE A 232 4.40 -48.48 -3.29
C PHE A 232 4.10 -48.00 -1.88
N ASP A 233 4.72 -46.88 -1.48
CA ASP A 233 4.47 -46.25 -0.19
C ASP A 233 3.14 -45.45 -0.22
N THR A 234 2.04 -46.24 -0.28
CA THR A 234 0.67 -45.72 -0.37
C THR A 234 0.27 -44.89 0.85
N GLU A 235 0.82 -45.25 2.03
CA GLU A 235 0.55 -44.53 3.27
C GLU A 235 1.16 -43.15 3.25
N ARG A 236 2.36 -42.98 2.70
CA ARG A 236 3.03 -41.70 2.54
C ARG A 236 2.26 -40.79 1.58
N VAL A 237 1.74 -41.30 0.48
CA VAL A 237 0.89 -40.56 -0.46
C VAL A 237 -0.40 -40.10 0.22
N ARG A 238 -1.03 -40.98 1.01
CA ARG A 238 -2.24 -40.69 1.75
C ARG A 238 -2.02 -39.65 2.83
N GLN A 239 -0.93 -39.75 3.60
CA GLN A 239 -0.56 -38.74 4.61
C GLN A 239 -0.26 -37.37 3.98
N SER A 240 0.44 -37.34 2.83
CA SER A 240 0.69 -36.14 2.07
C SER A 240 -0.61 -35.48 1.62
N ALA A 241 -1.55 -36.25 1.09
CA ALA A 241 -2.86 -35.78 0.66
C ALA A 241 -3.69 -35.20 1.82
N GLN A 242 -3.67 -35.87 2.98
CA GLN A 242 -4.34 -35.37 4.19
C GLN A 242 -3.71 -34.07 4.69
N SER A 243 -2.38 -33.97 4.66
CA SER A 243 -1.66 -32.74 5.02
C SER A 243 -2.03 -31.58 4.08
N CYS A 244 -2.09 -31.83 2.78
CA CYS A 244 -2.54 -30.83 1.79
C CYS A 244 -3.99 -30.38 2.06
N LYS A 245 -4.89 -31.31 2.36
CA LYS A 245 -6.28 -30.99 2.72
C LYS A 245 -6.36 -30.11 3.95
N HIS A 246 -5.62 -30.41 5.00
CA HIS A 246 -5.59 -29.60 6.22
C HIS A 246 -5.03 -28.21 5.99
N THR A 247 -3.96 -28.10 5.18
CA THR A 247 -3.38 -26.80 4.80
C THR A 247 -4.37 -25.97 3.99
N PHE A 248 -5.10 -26.59 3.08
CA PHE A 248 -6.14 -25.92 2.30
C PHE A 248 -7.29 -25.41 3.17
N GLU A 249 -7.76 -26.21 4.13
CA GLU A 249 -8.80 -25.78 5.08
C GLU A 249 -8.35 -24.58 5.93
N ARG A 250 -7.07 -24.56 6.34
CA ARG A 250 -6.47 -23.39 7.02
C ARG A 250 -6.46 -22.17 6.12
N LEU A 251 -6.00 -22.30 4.89
CA LEU A 251 -5.98 -21.21 3.91
C LEU A 251 -7.38 -20.67 3.64
N ARG A 252 -8.38 -21.55 3.52
CA ARG A 252 -9.78 -21.15 3.35
C ARG A 252 -10.31 -20.34 4.53
N LYS A 253 -10.00 -20.75 5.77
CA LYS A 253 -10.38 -19.99 6.98
C LYS A 253 -9.70 -18.64 7.01
N SER A 254 -8.38 -18.57 6.72
CA SER A 254 -7.65 -17.31 6.64
C SER A 254 -8.21 -16.37 5.57
N TYR A 255 -8.57 -16.90 4.41
CA TYR A 255 -9.21 -16.13 3.34
C TYR A 255 -10.56 -15.54 3.78
N THR A 256 -11.42 -16.32 4.44
CA THR A 256 -12.70 -15.82 4.99
C THR A 256 -12.46 -14.70 6.00
N GLN A 257 -11.44 -14.83 6.83
CA GLN A 257 -11.09 -13.81 7.83
C GLN A 257 -10.57 -12.52 7.16
N ILE A 258 -9.73 -12.64 6.13
CA ILE A 258 -9.25 -11.50 5.32
C ILE A 258 -10.41 -10.77 4.67
N THR A 259 -11.37 -11.50 4.09
CA THR A 259 -12.55 -10.91 3.45
C THR A 259 -13.44 -10.16 4.45
N GLN A 260 -13.58 -10.67 5.68
CA GLN A 260 -14.31 -9.99 6.74
C GLN A 260 -13.60 -8.71 7.18
N THR A 261 -12.27 -8.78 7.39
CA THR A 261 -11.45 -7.61 7.74
C THR A 261 -11.49 -6.55 6.65
N GLU A 262 -11.47 -6.96 5.37
CA GLU A 262 -11.60 -6.05 4.23
C GLU A 262 -12.95 -5.34 4.20
N ALA A 263 -14.05 -6.06 4.48
CA ALA A 263 -15.36 -5.46 4.54
C ALA A 263 -15.46 -4.40 5.66
N GLN A 264 -14.87 -4.69 6.84
CA GLN A 264 -14.78 -3.74 7.94
C GLN A 264 -13.94 -2.52 7.56
N LEU A 265 -12.75 -2.73 6.99
CA LEU A 265 -11.88 -1.64 6.54
C LEU A 265 -12.56 -0.73 5.51
N ASN A 266 -13.29 -1.30 4.57
CA ASN A 266 -14.06 -0.51 3.59
C ASN A 266 -15.16 0.31 4.26
N GLN A 267 -15.82 -0.22 5.29
CA GLN A 267 -16.79 0.53 6.07
C GLN A 267 -16.12 1.69 6.82
N ASP A 268 -15.02 1.40 7.54
CA ASP A 268 -14.27 2.41 8.29
C ASP A 268 -13.73 3.52 7.37
N LEU A 269 -13.27 3.17 6.15
CA LEU A 269 -12.84 4.13 5.13
C LEU A 269 -14.01 4.97 4.59
N HIS A 270 -15.22 4.41 4.49
CA HIS A 270 -16.41 5.18 4.10
C HIS A 270 -16.82 6.16 5.20
N GLU A 271 -16.80 5.74 6.45
CA GLU A 271 -17.09 6.58 7.60
C GLU A 271 -16.07 7.74 7.69
N LEU A 272 -14.78 7.44 7.57
CA LEU A 272 -13.71 8.45 7.56
C LEU A 272 -13.85 9.43 6.39
N ALA A 273 -14.19 8.96 5.20
CA ALA A 273 -14.42 9.83 4.05
C ALA A 273 -15.61 10.77 4.27
N ALA A 274 -16.69 10.28 4.88
CA ALA A 274 -17.85 11.10 5.22
C ALA A 274 -17.52 12.15 6.30
N GLU A 275 -16.70 11.78 7.31
CA GLU A 275 -16.21 12.73 8.31
C GLU A 275 -15.34 13.83 7.68
N ILE A 276 -14.44 13.46 6.76
CA ILE A 276 -13.60 14.43 6.03
C ILE A 276 -14.46 15.38 5.18
N GLU A 277 -15.49 14.86 4.50
CA GLU A 277 -16.42 15.68 3.73
C GLU A 277 -17.26 16.63 4.61
N GLN A 278 -17.61 16.21 5.83
CA GLN A 278 -18.32 17.05 6.79
C GLN A 278 -17.42 18.10 7.45
N THR A 279 -16.14 17.81 7.62
CA THR A 279 -15.15 18.77 8.16
C THR A 279 -14.60 19.72 7.09
N GLY A 280 -14.79 19.39 5.83
CA GLY A 280 -14.53 20.27 4.69
C GLY A 280 -15.51 21.43 4.72
N ILE A 281 -15.00 22.53 5.21
CA ILE A 281 -15.57 23.84 5.43
C ILE A 281 -16.53 24.22 4.29
N GLU A 282 -17.80 24.47 4.65
CA GLU A 282 -18.72 25.25 3.83
C GLU A 282 -18.15 26.65 3.50
#